data_ae6973b982cba34eb2705913d3e4f1af
#
_entry.id   ae6973b982cba34eb2705913d3e4f1af
#
_cell.length_a   1.000
_cell.length_b   1.000
_cell.length_c   1.000
_cell.angle_alpha   90.00
_cell.angle_beta   90.00
_cell.angle_gamma   90.00
#
_symmetry.space_group_name_H-M   'P 1'
#
loop_
_entity.id
_entity.type
_entity.pdbx_description
1 polymer ?
#
loop_
_entity_poly.entity_id
_entity_poly.type
_entity_poly.pdbx_seq_one_letter_code
_entity_poly.pdbx_strand_id
1 'polypeptide(L)'
;MGLQEALAGVLLAGAAHGYQLFSTLESELGPLWDTRQSHLYLTLARMERDGLVSGRRVRQRTLPDRQVYELTLRGRRLAEQWLTTAEPLGEMVVKLGIARIARPDLFVELAAAISDEVTGRLKTLRQLQSMPKAGFQPQALTLEIARRQAEIRWLSSLRDDAREILAQPPGQRRSRQEDLRSERFA
;
A
#
# COMPACT_ATOMS: atom_id res chain seq x y z
N MET A 1 -9.40 -3.18 -6.85
CA MET A 1 -8.88 -2.59 -5.60
C MET A 1 -9.82 -1.53 -5.11
N GLY A 2 -10.28 -1.62 -3.88
CA GLY A 2 -11.20 -0.65 -3.31
C GLY A 2 -10.45 0.50 -2.62
N LEU A 3 -10.88 1.74 -2.86
CA LEU A 3 -10.42 2.92 -2.14
C LEU A 3 -10.65 2.78 -0.62
N GLN A 4 -11.69 2.06 -0.24
CA GLN A 4 -12.04 1.78 1.16
C GLN A 4 -10.94 1.03 1.90
N GLU A 5 -10.44 -0.06 1.30
CA GLU A 5 -9.37 -0.88 1.88
C GLU A 5 -8.06 -0.10 2.00
N ALA A 6 -7.74 0.70 0.98
CA ALA A 6 -6.55 1.54 0.99
C ALA A 6 -6.62 2.62 2.08
N LEU A 7 -7.77 3.31 2.23
CA LEU A 7 -7.98 4.29 3.30
C LEU A 7 -7.92 3.64 4.68
N ALA A 8 -8.53 2.46 4.84
CA ALA A 8 -8.45 1.70 6.08
C ALA A 8 -6.99 1.31 6.39
N GLY A 9 -6.24 0.88 5.37
CA GLY A 9 -4.82 0.57 5.50
C GLY A 9 -3.98 1.76 5.99
N VAL A 10 -4.15 2.94 5.39
CA VAL A 10 -3.43 4.17 5.83
C VAL A 10 -3.81 4.54 7.27
N LEU A 11 -5.08 4.40 7.65
CA LEU A 11 -5.56 4.68 9.00
C LEU A 11 -5.03 3.70 10.07
N LEU A 12 -4.40 2.58 9.71
CA LEU A 12 -3.66 1.73 10.66
C LEU A 12 -2.48 2.46 11.29
N ALA A 13 -1.88 3.42 10.58
CA ALA A 13 -0.81 4.26 11.11
C ALA A 13 -1.29 5.28 12.15
N GLY A 14 -2.60 5.52 12.26
CA GLY A 14 -3.20 6.44 13.22
C GLY A 14 -4.35 7.26 12.64
N ALA A 15 -4.99 8.04 13.52
CA ALA A 15 -6.07 8.93 13.15
C ALA A 15 -5.60 10.05 12.23
N ALA A 16 -6.38 10.37 11.19
CA ALA A 16 -6.03 11.39 10.19
C ALA A 16 -7.28 12.11 9.66
N HIS A 17 -7.11 13.34 9.19
CA HIS A 17 -8.18 14.06 8.48
C HIS A 17 -8.14 13.75 6.97
N GLY A 18 -9.29 13.93 6.28
CA GLY A 18 -9.46 13.53 4.88
C GLY A 18 -8.41 14.10 3.93
N TYR A 19 -8.01 15.36 4.07
CA TYR A 19 -6.94 15.95 3.26
C TYR A 19 -5.58 15.25 3.51
N GLN A 20 -5.27 14.90 4.75
CA GLN A 20 -4.05 14.19 5.09
C GLN A 20 -4.02 12.79 4.47
N LEU A 21 -5.15 12.06 4.51
CA LEU A 21 -5.28 10.76 3.86
C LEU A 21 -5.06 10.88 2.34
N PHE A 22 -5.67 11.89 1.71
CA PHE A 22 -5.49 12.16 0.29
C PHE A 22 -4.02 12.44 -0.05
N SER A 23 -3.40 13.38 0.66
CA SER A 23 -2.01 13.76 0.45
C SER A 23 -1.04 12.60 0.69
N THR A 24 -1.30 11.75 1.69
CA THR A 24 -0.49 10.55 1.94
C THR A 24 -0.58 9.56 0.78
N LEU A 25 -1.78 9.25 0.31
CA LEU A 25 -1.97 8.34 -0.83
C LEU A 25 -1.34 8.90 -2.12
N GLU A 26 -1.50 10.20 -2.37
CA GLU A 26 -0.92 10.86 -3.53
C GLU A 26 0.61 10.87 -3.47
N SER A 27 1.21 11.16 -2.32
CA SER A 27 2.68 11.20 -2.17
C SER A 27 3.33 9.81 -2.27
N GLU A 28 2.68 8.78 -1.75
CA GLU A 28 3.26 7.42 -1.70
C GLU A 28 2.96 6.60 -2.95
N LEU A 29 1.80 6.80 -3.56
CA LEU A 29 1.35 6.00 -4.70
C LEU A 29 1.37 6.78 -6.02
N GLY A 30 1.33 8.12 -5.97
CA GLY A 30 1.42 9.01 -7.13
C GLY A 30 0.55 8.58 -8.32
N PRO A 31 1.15 8.44 -9.52
CA PRO A 31 0.40 8.08 -10.74
C PRO A 31 -0.27 6.70 -10.69
N LEU A 32 0.09 5.85 -9.74
CA LEU A 32 -0.55 4.53 -9.55
C LEU A 32 -1.92 4.65 -8.86
N TRP A 33 -2.25 5.86 -8.39
CA TRP A 33 -3.46 6.13 -7.62
C TRP A 33 -4.27 7.28 -8.23
N ASP A 34 -5.10 6.96 -9.22
CA ASP A 34 -6.01 7.93 -9.85
C ASP A 34 -7.31 8.04 -9.04
N THR A 35 -7.27 8.79 -7.95
CA THR A 35 -8.45 9.06 -7.14
C THR A 35 -8.62 10.55 -6.90
N ARG A 36 -9.83 11.06 -7.22
CA ARG A 36 -10.19 12.44 -6.93
C ARG A 36 -10.50 12.62 -5.45
N GLN A 37 -10.12 13.77 -4.90
CA GLN A 37 -10.38 14.11 -3.50
C GLN A 37 -11.87 13.99 -3.12
N SER A 38 -12.79 14.37 -4.01
CA SER A 38 -14.23 14.22 -3.79
C SER A 38 -14.67 12.77 -3.59
N HIS A 39 -14.10 11.84 -4.35
CA HIS A 39 -14.39 10.41 -4.21
C HIS A 39 -13.87 9.86 -2.88
N LEU A 40 -12.72 10.34 -2.42
CA LEU A 40 -12.18 9.99 -1.10
C LEU A 40 -13.14 10.38 0.03
N TYR A 41 -13.66 11.62 0.02
CA TYR A 41 -14.62 12.05 1.05
C TYR A 41 -15.93 11.28 1.01
N LEU A 42 -16.45 10.95 -0.17
CA LEU A 42 -17.63 10.09 -0.30
C LEU A 42 -17.38 8.69 0.27
N THR A 43 -16.17 8.15 0.06
CA THR A 43 -15.80 6.85 0.60
C THR A 43 -15.66 6.90 2.12
N LEU A 44 -15.03 7.95 2.70
CA LEU A 44 -14.96 8.13 4.16
C LEU A 44 -16.34 8.22 4.79
N ALA A 45 -17.27 8.99 4.19
CA ALA A 45 -18.64 9.08 4.67
C ALA A 45 -19.37 7.73 4.64
N ARG A 46 -19.11 6.92 3.61
CA ARG A 46 -19.63 5.54 3.54
C ARG A 46 -19.01 4.66 4.63
N MET A 47 -17.69 4.70 4.80
CA MET A 47 -16.99 3.95 5.84
C MET A 47 -17.47 4.29 7.25
N GLU A 48 -17.78 5.56 7.51
CA GLU A 48 -18.33 6.00 8.78
C GLU A 48 -19.75 5.45 9.00
N ARG A 49 -20.63 5.53 7.98
CA ARG A 49 -21.96 4.93 8.02
C ARG A 49 -21.93 3.42 8.22
N ASP A 50 -20.96 2.74 7.58
CA ASP A 50 -20.79 1.29 7.65
C ASP A 50 -20.05 0.84 8.94
N GLY A 51 -19.69 1.79 9.83
CA GLY A 51 -19.04 1.52 11.10
C GLY A 51 -17.61 1.02 11.00
N LEU A 52 -16.90 1.35 9.91
CA LEU A 52 -15.49 1.01 9.70
C LEU A 52 -14.55 2.08 10.26
N VAL A 53 -14.99 3.33 10.25
CA VAL A 53 -14.30 4.46 10.87
C VAL A 53 -15.25 5.21 11.78
N SER A 54 -14.70 5.94 12.76
CA SER A 54 -15.40 6.96 13.55
C SER A 54 -14.81 8.32 13.22
N GLY A 55 -15.66 9.29 12.92
CA GLY A 55 -15.26 10.67 12.65
C GLY A 55 -15.44 11.54 13.90
N ARG A 56 -14.40 12.30 14.27
CA ARG A 56 -14.47 13.29 15.35
C ARG A 56 -14.18 14.68 14.82
N ARG A 57 -15.09 15.63 15.09
CA ARG A 57 -14.89 17.04 14.73
C ARG A 57 -13.90 17.70 15.68
N VAL A 58 -12.85 18.30 15.10
CA VAL A 58 -11.83 19.04 15.84
C VAL A 58 -11.95 20.52 15.48
N ARG A 59 -12.30 21.34 16.47
CA ARG A 59 -12.38 22.80 16.31
C ARG A 59 -10.99 23.39 16.16
N GLN A 60 -10.85 24.33 15.23
CA GLN A 60 -9.63 25.10 15.03
C GLN A 60 -9.89 26.58 15.34
N ARG A 61 -8.90 27.27 15.90
CA ARG A 61 -9.06 28.70 16.28
C ARG A 61 -9.12 29.64 15.08
N THR A 62 -8.43 29.34 13.99
CA THR A 62 -8.23 30.23 12.83
C THR A 62 -8.58 29.59 11.49
N LEU A 63 -8.90 28.30 11.45
CA LEU A 63 -9.23 27.54 10.25
C LEU A 63 -10.58 26.84 10.42
N PRO A 64 -11.23 26.40 9.32
CA PRO A 64 -12.45 25.60 9.41
C PRO A 64 -12.26 24.33 10.25
N ASP A 65 -13.30 23.93 10.97
CA ASP A 65 -13.31 22.68 11.74
C ASP A 65 -12.89 21.50 10.85
N ARG A 66 -12.07 20.60 11.41
CA ARG A 66 -11.61 19.42 10.70
C ARG A 66 -12.27 18.17 11.24
N GLN A 67 -12.67 17.26 10.36
CA GLN A 67 -13.10 15.93 10.74
C GLN A 67 -11.90 14.99 10.70
N VAL A 68 -11.56 14.41 11.84
CA VAL A 68 -10.49 13.42 12.01
C VAL A 68 -11.14 12.06 12.10
N TYR A 69 -10.69 11.14 11.26
CA TYR A 69 -11.17 9.77 11.18
C TYR A 69 -10.21 8.81 11.87
N GLU A 70 -10.79 7.83 12.55
CA GLU A 70 -10.05 6.75 13.22
C GLU A 70 -10.75 5.42 12.94
N LEU A 71 -9.98 4.34 12.82
CA LEU A 71 -10.54 2.99 12.61
C LEU A 71 -11.29 2.50 13.85
N THR A 72 -12.47 1.95 13.62
CA THR A 72 -13.12 1.08 14.59
C THR A 72 -12.40 -0.29 14.66
N LEU A 73 -12.74 -1.13 15.63
CA LEU A 73 -12.25 -2.51 15.67
C LEU A 73 -12.58 -3.29 14.39
N ARG A 74 -13.77 -3.04 13.81
CA ARG A 74 -14.19 -3.66 12.54
C ARG A 74 -13.36 -3.15 11.38
N GLY A 75 -13.11 -1.84 11.30
CA GLY A 75 -12.27 -1.26 10.27
C GLY A 75 -10.82 -1.73 10.35
N ARG A 76 -10.28 -1.88 11.56
CA ARG A 76 -8.94 -2.41 11.79
C ARG A 76 -8.80 -3.84 11.28
N ARG A 77 -9.74 -4.72 11.63
CA ARG A 77 -9.74 -6.11 11.14
C ARG A 77 -9.80 -6.19 9.62
N LEU A 78 -10.64 -5.37 8.99
CA LEU A 78 -10.75 -5.29 7.53
C LEU A 78 -9.42 -4.88 6.90
N ALA A 79 -8.76 -3.83 7.43
CA ALA A 79 -7.49 -3.34 6.92
C ALA A 79 -6.36 -4.38 7.08
N GLU A 80 -6.27 -5.03 8.25
CA GLU A 80 -5.28 -6.06 8.53
C GLU A 80 -5.48 -7.29 7.64
N GLN A 81 -6.73 -7.75 7.49
CA GLN A 81 -7.06 -8.86 6.60
C GLN A 81 -6.69 -8.54 5.15
N TRP A 82 -7.04 -7.33 4.67
CA TRP A 82 -6.70 -6.92 3.31
C TRP A 82 -5.18 -6.90 3.08
N LEU A 83 -4.40 -6.35 4.01
CA LEU A 83 -2.94 -6.30 3.90
C LEU A 83 -2.30 -7.70 3.84
N THR A 84 -2.88 -8.68 4.52
CA THR A 84 -2.33 -10.05 4.59
C THR A 84 -2.86 -11.00 3.50
N THR A 85 -3.89 -10.59 2.73
CA THR A 85 -4.43 -11.42 1.66
C THR A 85 -3.58 -11.31 0.39
N ALA A 86 -3.23 -12.43 -0.25
CA ALA A 86 -2.53 -12.45 -1.53
C ALA A 86 -3.43 -11.92 -2.66
N GLU A 87 -2.86 -11.08 -3.53
CA GLU A 87 -3.62 -10.38 -4.58
C GLU A 87 -2.84 -10.31 -5.91
N PRO A 88 -3.52 -10.01 -7.05
CA PRO A 88 -2.86 -9.73 -8.32
C PRO A 88 -1.86 -8.58 -8.25
N LEU A 89 -0.86 -8.56 -9.13
CA LEU A 89 0.31 -7.68 -9.09
C LEU A 89 0.01 -6.20 -8.85
N GLY A 90 -1.03 -5.64 -9.46
CA GLY A 90 -1.38 -4.22 -9.30
C GLY A 90 -1.81 -3.85 -7.88
N GLU A 91 -2.54 -4.73 -7.21
CA GLU A 91 -2.92 -4.56 -5.81
C GLU A 91 -1.76 -4.79 -4.86
N MET A 92 -0.85 -5.69 -5.19
CA MET A 92 0.38 -5.95 -4.44
C MET A 92 1.24 -4.69 -4.26
N VAL A 93 1.44 -3.90 -5.32
CA VAL A 93 2.22 -2.66 -5.23
C VAL A 93 1.61 -1.68 -4.23
N VAL A 94 0.28 -1.54 -4.28
CA VAL A 94 -0.44 -0.65 -3.36
C VAL A 94 -0.42 -1.17 -1.92
N LYS A 95 -0.61 -2.47 -1.72
CA LYS A 95 -0.51 -3.09 -0.40
C LYS A 95 0.86 -2.88 0.23
N LEU A 96 1.93 -3.10 -0.53
CA LEU A 96 3.29 -2.89 -0.06
C LEU A 96 3.53 -1.41 0.28
N GLY A 97 3.06 -0.46 -0.56
CA GLY A 97 3.16 0.97 -0.26
C GLY A 97 2.44 1.35 1.03
N ILE A 98 1.22 0.84 1.24
CA ILE A 98 0.44 1.09 2.46
C ILE A 98 1.06 0.39 3.68
N ALA A 99 1.51 -0.85 3.54
CA ALA A 99 2.17 -1.58 4.62
C ALA A 99 3.45 -0.87 5.07
N ARG A 100 4.23 -0.32 4.12
CA ARG A 100 5.44 0.47 4.41
C ARG A 100 5.15 1.66 5.33
N ILE A 101 3.99 2.32 5.16
CA ILE A 101 3.57 3.47 5.97
C ILE A 101 3.04 3.02 7.33
N ALA A 102 2.11 2.07 7.32
CA ALA A 102 1.29 1.73 8.48
C ALA A 102 1.92 0.65 9.37
N ARG A 103 2.62 -0.31 8.78
CA ARG A 103 3.18 -1.49 9.41
C ARG A 103 4.50 -1.92 8.74
N PRO A 104 5.60 -1.21 9.03
CA PRO A 104 6.91 -1.53 8.43
C PRO A 104 7.39 -2.96 8.70
N ASP A 105 7.02 -3.54 9.84
CA ASP A 105 7.23 -4.95 10.18
C ASP A 105 6.54 -5.88 9.17
N LEU A 106 5.25 -5.65 8.94
CA LEU A 106 4.45 -6.42 7.99
C LEU A 106 4.91 -6.19 6.53
N PHE A 107 5.40 -4.99 6.20
CA PHE A 107 5.95 -4.70 4.87
C PHE A 107 7.11 -5.64 4.52
N VAL A 108 8.04 -5.87 5.46
CA VAL A 108 9.18 -6.78 5.26
C VAL A 108 8.72 -8.22 5.05
N GLU A 109 7.78 -8.67 5.89
CA GLU A 109 7.22 -10.02 5.80
C GLU A 109 6.47 -10.24 4.48
N LEU A 110 5.63 -9.29 4.08
CA LEU A 110 4.89 -9.36 2.81
C LEU A 110 5.83 -9.35 1.60
N ALA A 111 6.83 -8.46 1.58
CA ALA A 111 7.79 -8.40 0.49
C ALA A 111 8.59 -9.72 0.36
N ALA A 112 8.94 -10.34 1.48
CA ALA A 112 9.59 -11.65 1.49
C ALA A 112 8.67 -12.76 0.97
N ALA A 113 7.46 -12.87 1.50
CA ALA A 113 6.49 -13.90 1.11
C ALA A 113 6.13 -13.80 -0.38
N ILE A 114 5.92 -12.60 -0.90
CA ILE A 114 5.65 -12.37 -2.33
C ILE A 114 6.87 -12.75 -3.18
N SER A 115 8.07 -12.39 -2.74
CA SER A 115 9.32 -12.76 -3.45
C SER A 115 9.48 -14.26 -3.57
N ASP A 116 9.18 -15.00 -2.51
CA ASP A 116 9.26 -16.47 -2.49
C ASP A 116 8.21 -17.09 -3.43
N GLU A 117 6.98 -16.59 -3.42
CA GLU A 117 5.92 -17.04 -4.33
C GLU A 117 6.29 -16.78 -5.80
N VAL A 118 6.74 -15.56 -6.13
CA VAL A 118 7.13 -15.19 -7.50
C VAL A 118 8.33 -16.04 -7.98
N THR A 119 9.28 -16.31 -7.08
CA THR A 119 10.43 -17.16 -7.36
C THR A 119 10.00 -18.60 -7.63
N GLY A 120 9.07 -19.13 -6.85
CA GLY A 120 8.48 -20.46 -7.08
C GLY A 120 7.79 -20.56 -8.44
N ARG A 121 6.97 -19.56 -8.79
CA ARG A 121 6.30 -19.46 -10.11
C ARG A 121 7.31 -19.37 -11.25
N LEU A 122 8.38 -18.59 -11.11
CA LEU A 122 9.45 -18.49 -12.12
C LEU A 122 10.12 -19.84 -12.35
N LYS A 123 10.39 -20.60 -11.28
CA LYS A 123 10.96 -21.95 -11.39
C LYS A 123 10.04 -22.87 -12.21
N THR A 124 8.74 -22.86 -11.93
CA THR A 124 7.75 -23.64 -12.70
C THR A 124 7.71 -23.24 -14.17
N LEU A 125 7.70 -21.93 -14.48
CA LEU A 125 7.70 -21.42 -15.84
C LEU A 125 8.96 -21.85 -16.61
N ARG A 126 10.13 -21.84 -15.97
CA ARG A 126 11.38 -22.33 -16.58
C ARG A 126 11.35 -23.83 -16.85
N GLN A 127 10.76 -24.63 -15.98
CA GLN A 127 10.53 -26.05 -16.25
C GLN A 127 9.60 -26.25 -17.44
N LEU A 128 8.52 -25.49 -17.55
CA LEU A 128 7.64 -25.50 -18.71
C LEU A 128 8.38 -25.06 -19.99
N GLN A 129 9.35 -24.16 -19.90
CA GLN A 129 10.13 -23.69 -21.05
C GLN A 129 10.95 -24.81 -21.73
N SER A 130 11.35 -25.81 -20.98
CA SER A 130 12.10 -26.97 -21.54
C SER A 130 11.22 -28.02 -22.24
N MET A 131 9.89 -27.92 -22.13
CA MET A 131 8.96 -28.84 -22.75
C MET A 131 8.64 -28.44 -24.20
N PRO A 132 8.29 -29.41 -25.09
CA PRO A 132 7.82 -29.10 -26.45
C PRO A 132 6.57 -28.19 -26.42
N LYS A 133 6.49 -27.23 -27.32
CA LYS A 133 5.42 -26.25 -27.41
C LYS A 133 4.91 -26.06 -28.83
N ALA A 134 3.68 -25.60 -28.96
CA ALA A 134 3.05 -25.28 -30.22
C ALA A 134 2.42 -23.88 -30.22
N GLY A 135 2.23 -23.31 -31.39
CA GLY A 135 1.57 -22.04 -31.60
C GLY A 135 2.22 -20.86 -30.87
N PHE A 136 1.45 -20.06 -30.20
CA PHE A 136 1.88 -18.84 -29.48
C PHE A 136 2.47 -19.11 -28.07
N GLN A 137 2.48 -20.36 -27.61
CA GLN A 137 2.93 -20.70 -26.26
C GLN A 137 4.38 -20.28 -25.94
N PRO A 138 5.37 -20.39 -26.84
CA PRO A 138 6.75 -19.96 -26.57
C PRO A 138 6.86 -18.47 -26.28
N GLN A 139 6.15 -17.64 -27.04
CA GLN A 139 6.15 -16.18 -26.89
C GLN A 139 5.48 -15.76 -25.58
N ALA A 140 4.32 -16.34 -25.28
CA ALA A 140 3.60 -16.10 -24.04
C ALA A 140 4.45 -16.49 -22.81
N LEU A 141 5.12 -17.63 -22.86
CA LEU A 141 5.98 -18.11 -21.78
C LEU A 141 7.22 -17.22 -21.58
N THR A 142 7.82 -16.74 -22.67
CA THR A 142 8.95 -15.81 -22.64
C THR A 142 8.54 -14.51 -21.96
N LEU A 143 7.37 -13.95 -22.29
CA LEU A 143 6.83 -12.75 -21.67
C LEU A 143 6.61 -12.95 -20.16
N GLU A 144 5.98 -14.06 -19.77
CA GLU A 144 5.70 -14.35 -18.34
C GLU A 144 7.00 -14.54 -17.54
N ILE A 145 8.01 -15.20 -18.08
CA ILE A 145 9.33 -15.34 -17.45
C ILE A 145 9.98 -13.97 -17.25
N ALA A 146 10.01 -13.13 -18.29
CA ALA A 146 10.58 -11.79 -18.21
C ALA A 146 9.86 -10.91 -17.16
N ARG A 147 8.54 -11.01 -17.09
CA ARG A 147 7.71 -10.33 -16.11
C ARG A 147 8.06 -10.75 -14.69
N ARG A 148 8.13 -12.06 -14.40
CA ARG A 148 8.51 -12.57 -13.06
C ARG A 148 9.93 -12.17 -12.66
N GLN A 149 10.87 -12.13 -13.61
CA GLN A 149 12.22 -11.66 -13.35
C GLN A 149 12.25 -10.17 -12.98
N ALA A 150 11.44 -9.35 -13.65
CA ALA A 150 11.31 -7.93 -13.30
C ALA A 150 10.70 -7.73 -11.90
N GLU A 151 9.67 -8.50 -11.57
CA GLU A 151 9.04 -8.49 -10.25
C GLU A 151 10.05 -8.85 -9.13
N ILE A 152 10.86 -9.89 -9.32
CA ILE A 152 11.88 -10.29 -8.34
C ILE A 152 12.92 -9.19 -8.15
N ARG A 153 13.41 -8.57 -9.23
CA ARG A 153 14.38 -7.45 -9.12
C ARG A 153 13.79 -6.28 -8.33
N TRP A 154 12.54 -5.93 -8.63
CA TRP A 154 11.84 -4.86 -7.92
C TRP A 154 11.63 -5.19 -6.44
N LEU A 155 11.16 -6.39 -6.11
CA LEU A 155 10.99 -6.85 -4.72
C LEU A 155 12.32 -6.86 -3.96
N SER A 156 13.43 -7.19 -4.63
CA SER A 156 14.76 -7.15 -4.03
C SER A 156 15.17 -5.71 -3.65
N SER A 157 14.89 -4.71 -4.50
CA SER A 157 15.16 -3.32 -4.16
C SER A 157 14.33 -2.83 -2.96
N LEU A 158 13.07 -3.26 -2.85
CA LEU A 158 12.23 -2.93 -1.70
C LEU A 158 12.74 -3.52 -0.38
N ARG A 159 13.38 -4.69 -0.42
CA ARG A 159 13.95 -5.32 0.79
C ARG A 159 15.13 -4.53 1.36
N ASP A 160 15.90 -3.91 0.50
CA ASP A 160 17.02 -3.06 0.93
C ASP A 160 16.49 -1.75 1.56
N ASP A 161 15.50 -1.12 0.95
CA ASP A 161 14.77 0.03 1.52
C ASP A 161 14.13 -0.33 2.87
N ALA A 162 13.55 -1.52 2.99
CA ALA A 162 12.90 -1.97 4.21
C ALA A 162 13.88 -2.15 5.38
N ARG A 163 15.08 -2.66 5.11
CA ARG A 163 16.15 -2.79 6.11
C ARG A 163 16.59 -1.43 6.62
N GLU A 164 16.71 -0.46 5.73
CA GLU A 164 17.06 0.93 6.09
C GLU A 164 15.98 1.56 6.99
N ILE A 165 14.69 1.36 6.65
CA ILE A 165 13.56 1.86 7.46
C ILE A 165 13.55 1.23 8.86
N LEU A 166 13.78 -0.06 8.97
CA LEU A 166 13.80 -0.75 10.26
C LEU A 166 15.02 -0.39 11.11
N ALA A 167 16.15 -0.06 10.50
CA ALA A 167 17.36 0.39 11.19
C ALA A 167 17.23 1.79 11.81
N GLN A 168 16.26 2.60 11.37
CA GLN A 168 16.02 3.94 11.89
C GLN A 168 15.29 3.90 13.25
N PRO A 169 15.74 4.70 14.26
CA PRO A 169 15.06 4.79 15.56
C PRO A 169 13.62 5.27 15.41
N PRO A 170 12.67 4.80 16.25
CA PRO A 170 11.24 5.12 16.14
C PRO A 170 10.90 6.62 16.09
N GLY A 171 11.71 7.48 16.70
CA GLY A 171 11.52 8.94 16.69
C GLY A 171 11.82 9.60 15.34
N GLN A 172 12.79 9.11 14.58
CA GLN A 172 13.17 9.68 13.29
C GLN A 172 12.23 9.26 12.14
N ARG A 173 11.47 8.19 12.33
CA ARG A 173 10.47 7.72 11.35
C ARG A 173 9.30 8.70 11.20
N ARG A 174 8.96 9.45 12.26
CA ARG A 174 7.90 10.48 12.25
C ARG A 174 8.38 11.81 11.68
N SER A 175 9.58 12.25 11.98
CA SER A 175 10.11 13.55 11.51
C SER A 175 10.28 13.59 9.99
N ARG A 176 10.74 12.51 9.36
CA ARG A 176 10.90 12.46 7.89
C ARG A 176 9.56 12.52 7.13
N GLN A 177 8.48 12.02 7.73
CA GLN A 177 7.11 12.23 7.21
C GLN A 177 6.63 13.67 7.38
N GLU A 178 7.12 14.39 8.38
CA GLU A 178 6.83 15.81 8.62
C GLU A 178 7.69 16.71 7.75
N ASP A 179 8.96 16.38 7.51
CA ASP A 179 9.90 17.14 6.66
C ASP A 179 9.52 17.08 5.18
N LEU A 180 9.12 15.93 4.65
CA LEU A 180 8.55 15.79 3.31
C LEU A 180 7.24 16.58 3.12
N ARG A 181 6.59 16.95 4.24
CA ARG A 181 5.42 17.83 4.26
C ARG A 181 5.79 19.32 4.22
N SER A 182 6.89 19.73 4.86
CA SER A 182 7.29 21.14 4.94
C SER A 182 7.96 21.63 3.64
N GLU A 183 8.75 20.79 2.96
CA GLU A 183 9.43 21.16 1.72
C GLU A 183 8.49 21.35 0.51
N ARG A 184 7.27 20.83 0.54
CA ARG A 184 6.26 21.04 -0.53
C ARG A 184 5.36 22.26 -0.33
N PHE A 185 5.51 23.00 0.78
CA PHE A 185 4.71 24.19 1.11
C PHE A 185 5.57 25.45 1.34
N ALA A 186 6.85 25.41 1.04
CA ALA A 186 7.74 26.54 0.85
C ALA A 186 7.92 26.85 -0.64
#